data_4d161ab77c301fd822cd9b89523f87a6
#
_entry.id   4d161ab77c301fd822cd9b89523f87a6
#
_cell.length_a   1.000
_cell.length_b   1.000
_cell.length_c   1.000
_cell.angle_alpha   90.00
_cell.angle_beta   90.00
_cell.angle_gamma   90.00
#
_symmetry.space_group_name_H-M   'P 1'
#
loop_
_entity.id
_entity.type
_entity.pdbx_description
1 polymer ?
#
loop_
_entity_poly.entity_id
_entity_poly.type
_entity_poly.pdbx_seq_one_letter_code
_entity_poly.pdbx_strand_id
1 'polypeptide(L)'
;MKKALLALNSIKKSGVIDDYAIGGAIAASFYIEAINTEDVDVFLFMSASENSILLSLRPIYDALEQLGGRVEKEYIVIGDWPIQILPAYSPLVEEAIIQAVTVQYGNIETRIFTAEHLCAIALDTGRMKDFYRVASFIEQGKVDRLVLNQLVIRYKLEDRTKNVLNWSSDEN
;
A
#
# COMPACT_ATOMS: atom_id res chain seq x y z
N MET A 1 -15.92 1.47 3.49
CA MET A 1 -14.60 1.98 3.91
C MET A 1 -14.50 2.27 5.42
N LYS A 2 -15.37 3.13 6.05
CA LYS A 2 -15.22 3.50 7.48
C LYS A 2 -15.08 2.32 8.44
N LYS A 3 -15.92 1.28 8.30
CA LYS A 3 -15.85 0.08 9.15
C LYS A 3 -14.51 -0.65 9.02
N ALA A 4 -14.00 -0.76 7.79
CA ALA A 4 -12.71 -1.37 7.51
C ALA A 4 -11.55 -0.64 8.21
N LEU A 5 -11.50 0.70 8.07
CA LEU A 5 -10.47 1.53 8.72
C LEU A 5 -10.53 1.46 10.25
N LEU A 6 -11.72 1.45 10.84
CA LEU A 6 -11.90 1.30 12.29
C LEU A 6 -11.41 -0.07 12.77
N ALA A 7 -11.67 -1.14 12.03
CA ALA A 7 -11.20 -2.48 12.36
C ALA A 7 -9.66 -2.56 12.29
N LEU A 8 -9.04 -2.01 11.25
CA LEU A 8 -7.58 -1.94 11.11
C LEU A 8 -6.94 -1.17 12.27
N ASN A 9 -7.49 -0.01 12.60
CA ASN A 9 -7.02 0.78 13.74
C ASN A 9 -7.20 0.04 15.08
N SER A 10 -8.27 -0.75 15.21
CA SER A 10 -8.52 -1.55 16.42
C SER A 10 -7.47 -2.65 16.61
N ILE A 11 -7.14 -3.42 15.55
CA ILE A 11 -6.13 -4.49 15.64
C ILE A 11 -4.71 -3.92 15.84
N LYS A 12 -4.41 -2.73 15.30
CA LYS A 12 -3.17 -2.01 15.62
C LYS A 12 -3.14 -1.61 17.09
N LYS A 13 -4.21 -0.99 17.60
CA LYS A 13 -4.30 -0.55 18.99
C LYS A 13 -4.22 -1.70 20.00
N SER A 14 -4.72 -2.88 19.64
CA SER A 14 -4.65 -4.08 20.48
C SER A 14 -3.31 -4.81 20.40
N GLY A 15 -2.38 -4.37 19.54
CA GLY A 15 -1.05 -4.98 19.36
C GLY A 15 -1.07 -6.29 18.57
N VAL A 16 -2.16 -6.61 17.87
CA VAL A 16 -2.22 -7.75 16.94
C VAL A 16 -1.31 -7.53 15.73
N ILE A 17 -1.14 -6.27 15.33
CA ILE A 17 -0.17 -5.82 14.34
C ILE A 17 0.62 -4.65 14.91
N ASP A 18 1.87 -4.52 14.50
CA ASP A 18 2.72 -3.38 14.92
C ASP A 18 2.31 -2.10 14.21
N ASP A 19 2.19 -2.18 12.88
CA ASP A 19 1.76 -1.06 12.04
C ASP A 19 1.18 -1.55 10.70
N TYR A 20 0.48 -0.63 10.02
CA TYR A 20 -0.02 -0.87 8.67
C TYR A 20 0.00 0.39 7.82
N ALA A 21 -0.05 0.20 6.51
CA ALA A 21 -0.34 1.25 5.56
C ALA A 21 -1.22 0.73 4.42
N ILE A 22 -2.10 1.57 3.92
CA ILE A 22 -2.89 1.28 2.72
C ILE A 22 -2.04 1.62 1.50
N GLY A 23 -2.00 0.70 0.54
CA GLY A 23 -1.35 0.89 -0.75
C GLY A 23 -2.35 0.89 -1.91
N GLY A 24 -1.89 0.46 -3.07
CA GLY A 24 -2.72 0.20 -4.24
C GLY A 24 -3.54 1.39 -4.74
N ALA A 25 -4.70 1.09 -5.31
CA ALA A 25 -5.54 2.11 -5.94
C ALA A 25 -6.25 3.00 -4.91
N ILE A 26 -6.61 2.47 -3.74
CA ILE A 26 -7.21 3.29 -2.67
C ILE A 26 -6.24 4.36 -2.19
N ALA A 27 -4.98 4.03 -1.93
CA ALA A 27 -3.99 5.03 -1.54
C ALA A 27 -3.74 6.05 -2.66
N ALA A 28 -3.66 5.59 -3.92
CA ALA A 28 -3.48 6.47 -5.08
C ALA A 28 -4.60 7.52 -5.21
N SER A 29 -5.84 7.18 -4.85
CA SER A 29 -6.99 8.10 -4.92
C SER A 29 -6.91 9.30 -3.97
N PHE A 30 -5.98 9.31 -3.02
CA PHE A 30 -5.68 10.48 -2.19
C PHE A 30 -4.77 11.51 -2.89
N TYR A 31 -4.11 11.10 -3.98
CA TYR A 31 -3.14 11.94 -4.69
C TYR A 31 -3.59 12.34 -6.09
N ILE A 32 -4.18 11.39 -6.83
CA ILE A 32 -4.62 11.58 -8.20
C ILE A 32 -6.11 11.31 -8.34
N GLU A 33 -6.69 11.69 -9.48
CA GLU A 33 -8.10 11.44 -9.74
C GLU A 33 -8.49 9.97 -9.55
N ALA A 34 -9.72 9.75 -9.09
CA ALA A 34 -10.22 8.46 -8.63
C ALA A 34 -9.96 7.33 -9.65
N ILE A 35 -9.29 6.30 -9.16
CA ILE A 35 -9.07 5.05 -9.87
C ILE A 35 -10.15 4.08 -9.40
N ASN A 36 -10.84 3.46 -10.34
CA ASN A 36 -11.82 2.43 -9.97
C ASN A 36 -11.10 1.22 -9.36
N THR A 37 -11.52 0.83 -8.15
CA THR A 37 -11.01 -0.35 -7.44
C THR A 37 -12.12 -0.96 -6.61
N GLU A 38 -12.05 -2.27 -6.43
CA GLU A 38 -13.04 -3.06 -5.69
C GLU A 38 -12.50 -3.59 -4.36
N ASP A 39 -11.22 -3.39 -4.09
CA ASP A 39 -10.49 -3.91 -2.92
C ASP A 39 -9.61 -2.86 -2.26
N VAL A 40 -9.16 -3.18 -1.06
CA VAL A 40 -8.24 -2.37 -0.26
C VAL A 40 -6.98 -3.17 0.00
N ASP A 41 -5.86 -2.76 -0.58
CA ASP A 41 -4.55 -3.35 -0.31
C ASP A 41 -4.01 -2.80 1.02
N VAL A 42 -3.91 -3.66 2.03
CA VAL A 42 -3.39 -3.32 3.35
C VAL A 42 -2.06 -4.03 3.59
N PHE A 43 -1.00 -3.26 3.67
CA PHE A 43 0.35 -3.75 3.93
C PHE A 43 0.66 -3.68 5.42
N LEU A 44 1.16 -4.79 5.96
CA LEU A 44 1.45 -4.94 7.38
C LEU A 44 2.95 -5.06 7.62
N PHE A 45 3.43 -4.33 8.62
CA PHE A 45 4.71 -4.63 9.23
C PHE A 45 4.48 -5.67 10.34
N MET A 46 5.14 -6.81 10.20
CA MET A 46 5.09 -7.88 11.18
C MET A 46 6.49 -8.10 11.74
N SER A 47 6.66 -7.89 13.03
CA SER A 47 7.89 -8.28 13.71
C SER A 47 8.05 -9.80 13.60
N ALA A 48 9.19 -10.24 13.11
CA ALA A 48 9.53 -11.66 13.16
C ALA A 48 9.56 -12.08 14.64
N SER A 49 8.60 -12.87 15.08
CA SER A 49 8.71 -13.54 16.36
C SER A 49 9.89 -14.51 16.26
N GLU A 50 10.84 -14.43 17.19
CA GLU A 50 12.13 -15.16 17.20
C GLU A 50 12.00 -16.68 16.98
N ASN A 51 10.82 -17.25 17.00
CA ASN A 51 10.54 -18.69 16.94
C ASN A 51 9.67 -19.15 15.75
N SER A 52 9.35 -18.29 14.78
CA SER A 52 8.52 -18.71 13.64
C SER A 52 9.16 -18.38 12.30
N ILE A 53 9.60 -19.42 11.58
CA ILE A 53 10.07 -19.34 10.19
C ILE A 53 8.91 -19.04 9.22
N LEU A 54 7.65 -19.22 9.65
CA LEU A 54 6.44 -18.99 8.89
C LEU A 54 5.62 -17.89 9.57
N LEU A 55 5.53 -16.73 8.90
CA LEU A 55 4.61 -15.67 9.28
C LEU A 55 3.16 -16.17 9.10
N SER A 56 2.44 -16.32 10.21
CA SER A 56 1.03 -16.70 10.15
C SER A 56 0.16 -15.44 10.18
N LEU A 57 -0.64 -15.25 9.16
CA LEU A 57 -1.67 -14.20 9.12
C LEU A 57 -2.92 -14.58 9.94
N ARG A 58 -2.99 -15.82 10.46
CA ARG A 58 -4.15 -16.34 11.16
C ARG A 58 -4.62 -15.45 12.32
N PRO A 59 -3.74 -14.97 13.24
CA PRO A 59 -4.17 -14.10 14.33
C PRO A 59 -4.82 -12.78 13.85
N ILE A 60 -4.37 -12.27 12.70
CA ILE A 60 -4.91 -11.05 12.10
C ILE A 60 -6.31 -11.31 11.56
N TYR A 61 -6.49 -12.40 10.81
CA TYR A 61 -7.81 -12.78 10.30
C TYR A 61 -8.80 -13.07 11.45
N ASP A 62 -8.38 -13.83 12.47
CA ASP A 62 -9.21 -14.14 13.64
C ASP A 62 -9.65 -12.84 14.37
N ALA A 63 -8.75 -11.88 14.53
CA ALA A 63 -9.08 -10.59 15.17
C ALA A 63 -10.03 -9.75 14.30
N LEU A 64 -9.85 -9.73 12.98
CA LEU A 64 -10.73 -9.01 12.07
C LEU A 64 -12.12 -9.68 11.98
N GLU A 65 -12.21 -11.02 12.05
CA GLU A 65 -13.49 -11.73 12.13
C GLU A 65 -14.26 -11.38 13.39
N GLN A 66 -13.59 -11.26 14.55
CA GLN A 66 -14.21 -10.80 15.81
C GLN A 66 -14.76 -9.36 15.70
N LEU A 67 -14.22 -8.55 14.79
CA LEU A 67 -14.70 -7.20 14.50
C LEU A 67 -15.75 -7.15 13.36
N GLY A 68 -16.29 -8.32 12.98
CA GLY A 68 -17.37 -8.45 11.99
C GLY A 68 -16.89 -8.64 10.55
N GLY A 69 -15.62 -9.00 10.37
CA GLY A 69 -15.08 -9.43 9.07
C GLY A 69 -15.59 -10.83 8.69
N ARG A 70 -15.60 -11.11 7.38
CA ARG A 70 -15.84 -12.45 6.82
C ARG A 70 -14.73 -12.79 5.86
N VAL A 71 -14.09 -13.94 6.05
CA VAL A 71 -13.08 -14.43 5.11
C VAL A 71 -13.77 -14.93 3.83
N GLU A 72 -13.36 -14.38 2.71
CA GLU A 72 -13.82 -14.75 1.37
C GLU A 72 -12.60 -14.91 0.46
N LYS A 73 -12.16 -16.15 0.24
CA LYS A 73 -10.92 -16.50 -0.49
C LYS A 73 -9.68 -15.85 0.15
N GLU A 74 -8.96 -15.02 -0.62
CA GLU A 74 -7.78 -14.25 -0.18
C GLU A 74 -8.11 -12.94 0.52
N TYR A 75 -9.38 -12.58 0.62
CA TYR A 75 -9.83 -11.34 1.23
C TYR A 75 -10.49 -11.55 2.58
N ILE A 76 -10.50 -10.51 3.39
CA ILE A 76 -11.43 -10.38 4.50
C ILE A 76 -12.38 -9.21 4.21
N VAL A 77 -13.66 -9.49 4.14
CA VAL A 77 -14.70 -8.49 3.81
C VAL A 77 -15.20 -7.85 5.10
N ILE A 78 -15.03 -6.54 5.25
CA ILE A 78 -15.54 -5.76 6.38
C ILE A 78 -16.51 -4.69 5.88
N GLY A 79 -17.79 -4.84 6.23
CA GLY A 79 -18.86 -4.12 5.57
C GLY A 79 -18.97 -4.58 4.12
N ASP A 80 -18.81 -3.64 3.18
CA ASP A 80 -18.86 -3.94 1.73
C ASP A 80 -17.48 -3.89 1.06
N TRP A 81 -16.40 -3.90 1.87
CA TRP A 81 -15.04 -3.71 1.37
C TRP A 81 -14.21 -4.97 1.54
N PRO A 82 -13.82 -5.63 0.43
CA PRO A 82 -12.79 -6.65 0.43
C PRO A 82 -11.44 -6.03 0.80
N ILE A 83 -10.78 -6.59 1.80
CA ILE A 83 -9.45 -6.16 2.25
C ILE A 83 -8.48 -7.27 1.93
N GLN A 84 -7.44 -6.98 1.18
CA GLN A 84 -6.32 -7.87 0.96
C GLN A 84 -5.22 -7.54 1.99
N ILE A 85 -4.90 -8.51 2.83
CA ILE A 85 -3.83 -8.39 3.82
C ILE A 85 -2.52 -8.88 3.22
N LEU A 86 -1.55 -7.98 3.14
CA LEU A 86 -0.26 -8.22 2.49
C LEU A 86 0.87 -7.96 3.52
N PRO A 87 1.60 -8.99 3.96
CA PRO A 87 2.81 -8.74 4.75
C PRO A 87 3.85 -8.03 3.89
N ALA A 88 4.74 -7.27 4.52
CA ALA A 88 5.88 -6.68 3.83
C ALA A 88 6.75 -7.80 3.23
N TYR A 89 6.83 -7.85 1.92
CA TYR A 89 7.49 -8.93 1.18
C TYR A 89 8.83 -8.50 0.55
N SER A 90 9.19 -7.22 0.66
CA SER A 90 10.44 -6.69 0.12
C SER A 90 10.91 -5.47 0.90
N PRO A 91 12.21 -5.14 0.85
CA PRO A 91 12.74 -3.93 1.47
C PRO A 91 12.06 -2.63 0.99
N LEU A 92 11.61 -2.57 -0.27
CA LEU A 92 10.84 -1.44 -0.79
C LEU A 92 9.50 -1.29 -0.08
N VAL A 93 8.77 -2.39 0.14
CA VAL A 93 7.48 -2.36 0.83
C VAL A 93 7.67 -2.05 2.32
N GLU A 94 8.72 -2.57 2.95
CA GLU A 94 9.08 -2.23 4.34
C GLU A 94 9.33 -0.72 4.49
N GLU A 95 10.16 -0.13 3.60
CA GLU A 95 10.40 1.30 3.58
C GLU A 95 9.10 2.08 3.36
N ALA A 96 8.24 1.62 2.44
CA ALA A 96 6.96 2.26 2.16
C ALA A 96 6.02 2.29 3.39
N ILE A 97 5.98 1.23 4.20
CA ILE A 97 5.21 1.21 5.45
C ILE A 97 5.80 2.17 6.47
N ILE A 98 7.12 2.18 6.63
CA ILE A 98 7.81 3.07 7.59
C ILE A 98 7.58 4.55 7.23
N GLN A 99 7.68 4.88 5.93
CA GLN A 99 7.54 6.25 5.41
C GLN A 99 6.07 6.65 5.13
N ALA A 100 5.12 5.75 5.39
CA ALA A 100 3.71 6.02 5.14
C ALA A 100 3.22 7.27 5.89
N VAL A 101 2.38 8.05 5.23
CA VAL A 101 1.85 9.30 5.76
C VAL A 101 0.45 9.10 6.35
N THR A 102 0.17 9.87 7.39
CA THR A 102 -1.14 9.88 8.02
C THR A 102 -2.09 10.79 7.25
N VAL A 103 -3.27 10.28 6.93
CA VAL A 103 -4.35 11.00 6.25
C VAL A 103 -5.66 10.83 6.99
N GLN A 104 -6.64 11.69 6.68
CA GLN A 104 -7.99 11.62 7.22
C GLN A 104 -8.98 11.09 6.15
N TYR A 105 -9.72 10.05 6.51
CA TYR A 105 -10.89 9.60 5.75
C TYR A 105 -12.16 9.96 6.54
N GLY A 106 -12.74 11.11 6.25
CA GLY A 106 -13.76 11.72 7.11
C GLY A 106 -13.17 12.09 8.47
N ASN A 107 -13.62 11.43 9.53
CA ASN A 107 -13.11 11.62 10.90
C ASN A 107 -12.21 10.45 11.38
N ILE A 108 -11.77 9.60 10.48
CA ILE A 108 -10.95 8.43 10.80
C ILE A 108 -9.56 8.64 10.23
N GLU A 109 -8.57 8.61 11.13
CA GLU A 109 -7.17 8.63 10.76
C GLU A 109 -6.74 7.28 10.21
N THR A 110 -5.96 7.28 9.14
CA THR A 110 -5.36 6.09 8.56
C THR A 110 -4.00 6.43 7.97
N ARG A 111 -3.23 5.42 7.61
CA ARG A 111 -1.92 5.60 6.96
C ARG A 111 -1.97 5.09 5.53
N ILE A 112 -1.37 5.84 4.62
CA ILE A 112 -1.24 5.47 3.21
C ILE A 112 0.21 5.58 2.76
N PHE A 113 0.61 4.81 1.76
CA PHE A 113 1.91 4.98 1.12
C PHE A 113 2.05 6.38 0.52
N THR A 114 3.27 6.93 0.53
CA THR A 114 3.55 8.17 -0.20
C THR A 114 3.39 7.95 -1.71
N ALA A 115 3.21 9.04 -2.46
CA ALA A 115 3.08 8.98 -3.91
C ALA A 115 4.29 8.30 -4.58
N GLU A 116 5.50 8.59 -4.09
CA GLU A 116 6.76 8.04 -4.61
C GLU A 116 6.86 6.53 -4.37
N HIS A 117 6.47 6.05 -3.17
CA HIS A 117 6.46 4.61 -2.87
C HIS A 117 5.37 3.87 -3.65
N LEU A 118 4.18 4.49 -3.85
CA LEU A 118 3.16 3.92 -4.73
C LEU A 118 3.66 3.76 -6.16
N CYS A 119 4.39 4.76 -6.69
CA CYS A 119 5.00 4.68 -8.02
C CYS A 119 6.12 3.63 -8.07
N ALA A 120 7.02 3.58 -7.09
CA ALA A 120 8.10 2.60 -7.05
C ALA A 120 7.58 1.16 -6.96
N ILE A 121 6.58 0.88 -6.11
CA ILE A 121 5.94 -0.44 -6.00
C ILE A 121 5.19 -0.79 -7.30
N ALA A 122 4.54 0.17 -7.95
CA ALA A 122 3.90 -0.03 -9.24
C ALA A 122 4.92 -0.40 -10.33
N LEU A 123 6.09 0.25 -10.36
CA LEU A 123 7.19 -0.11 -11.26
C LEU A 123 7.72 -1.51 -10.98
N ASP A 124 7.92 -1.87 -9.71
CA ASP A 124 8.38 -3.20 -9.30
C ASP A 124 7.38 -4.30 -9.71
N THR A 125 6.09 -4.07 -9.50
CA THR A 125 5.01 -4.98 -9.94
C THR A 125 4.97 -5.14 -11.46
N GLY A 126 5.12 -4.06 -12.22
CA GLY A 126 5.37 -4.07 -13.67
C GLY A 126 4.20 -4.49 -14.56
N ARG A 127 2.94 -4.42 -14.08
CA ARG A 127 1.75 -4.64 -14.93
C ARG A 127 1.44 -3.39 -15.75
N MET A 128 0.83 -3.53 -16.91
CA MET A 128 0.46 -2.39 -17.77
C MET A 128 -0.34 -1.32 -17.02
N LYS A 129 -1.33 -1.73 -16.22
CA LYS A 129 -2.12 -0.79 -15.41
C LYS A 129 -1.29 -0.02 -14.38
N ASP A 130 -0.19 -0.61 -13.90
CA ASP A 130 0.71 0.02 -12.93
C ASP A 130 1.57 1.10 -13.60
N PHE A 131 2.06 0.85 -14.83
CA PHE A 131 2.78 1.87 -15.62
C PHE A 131 1.86 3.07 -15.95
N TYR A 132 0.60 2.84 -16.31
CA TYR A 132 -0.36 3.92 -16.53
C TYR A 132 -0.60 4.74 -15.26
N ARG A 133 -0.65 4.08 -14.09
CA ARG A 133 -0.79 4.77 -12.82
C ARG A 133 0.41 5.66 -12.53
N VAL A 134 1.64 5.18 -12.74
CA VAL A 134 2.86 5.97 -12.59
C VAL A 134 2.83 7.18 -13.52
N ALA A 135 2.47 6.99 -14.79
CA ALA A 135 2.32 8.09 -15.75
C ALA A 135 1.32 9.15 -15.25
N SER A 136 0.17 8.73 -14.71
CA SER A 136 -0.83 9.64 -14.15
C SER A 136 -0.31 10.45 -12.94
N PHE A 137 0.49 9.84 -12.05
CA PHE A 137 1.14 10.57 -10.96
C PHE A 137 2.08 11.66 -11.48
N ILE A 138 2.85 11.34 -12.51
CA ILE A 138 3.80 12.26 -13.14
C ILE A 138 3.06 13.42 -13.85
N GLU A 139 2.07 13.09 -14.68
CA GLU A 139 1.29 14.07 -15.46
C GLU A 139 0.52 15.04 -14.57
N GLN A 140 -0.01 14.57 -13.42
CA GLN A 140 -0.72 15.41 -12.47
C GLN A 140 0.20 16.14 -11.48
N GLY A 141 1.53 15.98 -11.59
CA GLY A 141 2.49 16.63 -10.71
C GLY A 141 2.35 16.26 -9.24
N LYS A 142 1.98 15.00 -8.96
CA LYS A 142 1.68 14.50 -7.60
C LYS A 142 2.81 13.67 -7.00
N VAL A 143 3.96 13.64 -7.63
CA VAL A 143 5.14 12.91 -7.19
C VAL A 143 6.36 13.81 -7.24
N ASP A 144 7.20 13.75 -6.21
CA ASP A 144 8.53 14.35 -6.23
C ASP A 144 9.45 13.47 -7.09
N ARG A 145 9.85 14.01 -8.26
CA ARG A 145 10.67 13.29 -9.25
C ARG A 145 12.06 12.93 -8.71
N LEU A 146 12.65 13.78 -7.87
CA LEU A 146 13.96 13.49 -7.27
C LEU A 146 13.88 12.34 -6.30
N VAL A 147 12.86 12.34 -5.43
CA VAL A 147 12.63 11.25 -4.48
C VAL A 147 12.30 9.96 -5.22
N LEU A 148 11.42 10.01 -6.23
CA LEU A 148 11.09 8.83 -7.03
C LEU A 148 12.32 8.26 -7.73
N ASN A 149 13.17 9.09 -8.35
CA ASN A 149 14.41 8.63 -8.98
C ASN A 149 15.37 7.99 -7.97
N GLN A 150 15.46 8.50 -6.75
CA GLN A 150 16.26 7.88 -5.69
C GLN A 150 15.75 6.47 -5.34
N LEU A 151 14.43 6.28 -5.25
CA LEU A 151 13.83 4.96 -5.04
C LEU A 151 14.09 4.03 -6.23
N VAL A 152 13.93 4.52 -7.45
CA VAL A 152 14.19 3.76 -8.70
C VAL A 152 15.62 3.22 -8.71
N ILE A 153 16.61 4.05 -8.41
CA ILE A 153 18.04 3.64 -8.36
C ILE A 153 18.28 2.67 -7.21
N ARG A 154 17.79 3.01 -6.00
CA ARG A 154 17.99 2.20 -4.79
C ARG A 154 17.44 0.78 -4.96
N TYR A 155 16.30 0.62 -5.60
CA TYR A 155 15.63 -0.66 -5.79
C TYR A 155 15.82 -1.28 -7.18
N LYS A 156 16.73 -0.72 -8.01
CA LYS A 156 17.12 -1.24 -9.34
C LYS A 156 15.94 -1.39 -10.30
N LEU A 157 15.12 -0.35 -10.37
CA LEU A 157 13.89 -0.31 -11.18
C LEU A 157 14.06 0.44 -12.49
N GLU A 158 15.30 0.85 -12.87
CA GLU A 158 15.59 1.70 -14.03
C GLU A 158 15.06 1.09 -15.33
N ASP A 159 15.16 -0.22 -15.49
CA ASP A 159 14.64 -0.87 -16.69
C ASP A 159 13.10 -0.81 -16.80
N ARG A 160 12.42 -0.70 -15.67
CA ARG A 160 10.94 -0.60 -15.61
C ARG A 160 10.44 0.76 -16.05
N THR A 161 11.20 1.83 -15.84
CA THR A 161 10.80 3.20 -16.21
C THR A 161 10.61 3.37 -17.72
N LYS A 162 11.30 2.57 -18.53
CA LYS A 162 11.19 2.57 -20.01
C LYS A 162 9.75 2.26 -20.49
N ASN A 163 8.94 1.62 -19.66
CA ASN A 163 7.56 1.27 -19.98
C ASN A 163 6.54 2.35 -19.56
N VAL A 164 6.99 3.41 -18.91
CA VAL A 164 6.13 4.50 -18.45
C VAL A 164 6.09 5.59 -19.50
N LEU A 165 4.89 5.96 -19.94
CA LEU A 165 4.69 7.09 -20.85
C LEU A 165 5.17 8.39 -20.17
N ASN A 166 5.87 9.23 -20.92
CA ASN A 166 6.40 10.51 -20.44
C ASN A 166 7.40 10.40 -19.29
N TRP A 167 8.04 9.23 -19.11
CA TRP A 167 9.21 9.15 -18.25
C TRP A 167 10.35 9.89 -18.94
N SER A 168 10.47 11.19 -18.70
CA SER A 168 11.70 11.90 -18.96
C SER A 168 12.59 11.78 -17.72
N SER A 169 13.76 11.20 -17.86
CA SER A 169 14.84 11.48 -16.93
C SER A 169 15.13 12.98 -17.11
N ASP A 170 14.74 13.82 -16.15
CA ASP A 170 15.29 15.17 -16.07
C ASP A 170 16.79 15.01 -15.78
N GLU A 171 17.56 14.84 -16.86
CA GLU A 171 18.98 15.10 -16.85
C GLU A 171 19.16 16.62 -16.80
N ASN A 172 19.32 17.14 -15.57
CA ASN A 172 20.07 18.37 -15.29
C ASN A 172 20.53 18.34 -13.84
#